data_056e3d844ba374ed2a28dabfaf40ccb8
#
_entry.id   056e3d844ba374ed2a28dabfaf40ccb8
#
_cell.length_a   1.000
_cell.length_b   1.000
_cell.length_c   1.000
_cell.angle_alpha   90.00
_cell.angle_beta   90.00
_cell.angle_gamma   90.00
#
_symmetry.space_group_name_H-M   'P 1'
#
loop_
_entity.id
_entity.type
_entity.pdbx_description
1 polymer ?
#
loop_
_entity_poly.entity_id
_entity_poly.type
_entity_poly.pdbx_seq_one_letter_code
_entity_poly.pdbx_strand_id
1 'polypeptide(L)'
;DWMGRPIIQYPEDIMSVQELIWEVRPDVIVETGIAHGGSLILSASLLAMLDLCDATEAGTVLDPAQPKRRVVGVDIDIRPHNRAAIEAHPMAKRITMIQGSSIDPAIVAELLARPLAAESDS
;
A
#
# COMPACT_ATOMS: atom_id res chain seq x y z
N ASP A 1 -12.52 11.52 -2.68
CA ASP A 1 -12.03 10.23 -3.19
C ASP A 1 -10.58 10.35 -3.64
N TRP A 2 -9.85 9.28 -3.53
CA TRP A 2 -8.54 9.16 -4.13
C TRP A 2 -8.53 7.96 -5.07
N MET A 3 -8.33 8.23 -6.35
CA MET A 3 -8.31 7.21 -7.41
C MET A 3 -9.48 6.21 -7.30
N GLY A 4 -10.67 6.73 -7.04
CA GLY A 4 -11.91 5.97 -6.99
C GLY A 4 -12.31 5.42 -5.63
N ARG A 5 -11.52 5.63 -4.57
CA ARG A 5 -11.91 5.20 -3.21
C ARG A 5 -12.10 6.39 -2.28
N PRO A 6 -13.13 6.35 -1.42
CA PRO A 6 -13.33 7.40 -0.43
C PRO A 6 -12.13 7.51 0.51
N ILE A 7 -11.69 8.74 0.75
CA ILE A 7 -10.59 9.04 1.64
C ILE A 7 -11.00 10.13 2.61
N ILE A 8 -10.63 9.96 3.88
CA ILE A 8 -10.91 10.91 4.95
C ILE A 8 -9.59 11.56 5.35
N GLN A 9 -9.16 12.54 4.60
CA GLN A 9 -7.95 13.32 4.90
C GLN A 9 -8.10 14.72 4.35
N TYR A 10 -7.48 15.67 5.03
CA TYR A 10 -7.40 17.03 4.54
C TYR A 10 -6.30 17.15 3.46
N PRO A 11 -6.46 18.07 2.48
CA PRO A 11 -5.46 18.25 1.43
C PRO A 11 -4.04 18.53 1.97
N GLU A 12 -3.92 19.28 3.06
CA GLU A 12 -2.63 19.55 3.69
C GLU A 12 -1.95 18.28 4.18
N ASP A 13 -2.73 17.34 4.73
CA ASP A 13 -2.21 16.06 5.21
C ASP A 13 -1.69 15.22 4.05
N ILE A 14 -2.40 15.23 2.93
CA ILE A 14 -1.96 14.52 1.71
C ILE A 14 -0.66 15.12 1.18
N MET A 15 -0.54 16.45 1.18
CA MET A 15 0.70 17.11 0.79
C MET A 15 1.87 16.71 1.67
N SER A 16 1.66 16.68 2.99
CA SER A 16 2.69 16.30 3.95
C SER A 16 3.11 14.85 3.79
N VAL A 17 2.15 13.95 3.54
CA VAL A 17 2.42 12.52 3.35
C VAL A 17 3.26 12.30 2.11
N GLN A 18 2.92 12.93 0.97
CA GLN A 18 3.69 12.72 -0.25
C GLN A 18 5.11 13.27 -0.12
N GLU A 19 5.29 14.42 0.55
CA GLU A 19 6.63 14.98 0.78
C GLU A 19 7.48 14.05 1.64
N LEU A 20 6.89 13.48 2.71
CA LEU A 20 7.56 12.54 3.58
C LEU A 20 7.96 11.27 2.83
N ILE A 21 7.06 10.74 2.01
CA ILE A 21 7.33 9.53 1.22
C ILE A 21 8.45 9.79 0.20
N TRP A 22 8.44 10.95 -0.45
CA TRP A 22 9.50 11.31 -1.39
C TRP A 22 10.86 11.41 -0.68
N GLU A 23 10.89 12.01 0.51
CA GLU A 23 12.12 12.19 1.28
C GLU A 23 12.65 10.87 1.84
N VAL A 24 11.77 10.06 2.46
CA VAL A 24 12.15 8.81 3.13
C VAL A 24 12.33 7.66 2.13
N ARG A 25 11.54 7.63 1.06
CA ARG A 25 11.52 6.57 0.03
C ARG A 25 11.36 5.17 0.66
N PRO A 26 10.28 4.93 1.41
CA PRO A 26 10.12 3.67 2.13
C PRO A 26 9.82 2.51 1.19
N ASP A 27 10.26 1.30 1.56
CA ASP A 27 9.91 0.07 0.85
C ASP A 27 8.54 -0.46 1.27
N VAL A 28 8.16 -0.16 2.51
CA VAL A 28 6.89 -0.63 3.08
C VAL A 28 6.27 0.49 3.90
N ILE A 29 4.95 0.65 3.73
CA ILE A 29 4.13 1.53 4.58
C ILE A 29 3.15 0.64 5.33
N VAL A 30 3.04 0.84 6.64
CA VAL A 30 2.05 0.15 7.48
C VAL A 30 1.02 1.17 7.92
N GLU A 31 -0.26 0.87 7.69
CA GLU A 31 -1.37 1.71 8.13
C GLU A 31 -2.29 0.93 9.05
N THR A 32 -2.75 1.57 10.12
CA THR A 32 -3.77 1.05 11.02
C THR A 32 -5.10 1.72 10.70
N GLY A 33 -6.16 0.90 10.58
CA GLY A 33 -7.47 1.39 10.16
C GLY A 33 -7.57 1.52 8.64
N ILE A 34 -8.43 0.71 8.05
CA ILE A 34 -8.56 0.64 6.59
C ILE A 34 -9.72 1.50 6.08
N ALA A 35 -10.81 1.58 6.85
CA ALA A 35 -12.04 2.28 6.47
C ALA A 35 -12.48 1.90 5.04
N HIS A 36 -12.61 2.88 4.15
CA HIS A 36 -13.01 2.65 2.75
C HIS A 36 -11.84 2.35 1.82
N GLY A 37 -10.61 2.38 2.33
CA GLY A 37 -9.43 2.04 1.57
C GLY A 37 -8.77 3.17 0.79
N GLY A 38 -9.31 4.39 0.86
CA GLY A 38 -8.73 5.53 0.14
C GLY A 38 -7.29 5.83 0.53
N SER A 39 -6.98 5.74 1.82
CA SER A 39 -5.63 5.95 2.33
C SER A 39 -4.66 4.87 1.85
N LEU A 40 -5.09 3.60 1.82
CA LEU A 40 -4.28 2.51 1.29
C LEU A 40 -3.96 2.72 -0.19
N ILE A 41 -4.96 3.14 -0.98
CA ILE A 41 -4.78 3.40 -2.40
C ILE A 41 -3.86 4.60 -2.61
N LEU A 42 -4.00 5.66 -1.79
CA LEU A 42 -3.09 6.80 -1.83
C LEU A 42 -1.64 6.36 -1.61
N SER A 43 -1.39 5.64 -0.53
CA SER A 43 -0.04 5.17 -0.21
C SER A 43 0.50 4.26 -1.30
N ALA A 44 -0.30 3.33 -1.80
CA ALA A 44 0.11 2.43 -2.88
C ALA A 44 0.44 3.20 -4.16
N SER A 45 -0.36 4.22 -4.51
CA SER A 45 -0.10 5.04 -5.70
C SER A 45 1.20 5.84 -5.58
N LEU A 46 1.49 6.38 -4.40
CA LEU A 46 2.73 7.11 -4.17
C LEU A 46 3.95 6.18 -4.25
N LEU A 47 3.84 4.97 -3.72
CA LEU A 47 4.89 3.97 -3.82
C LEU A 47 5.09 3.51 -5.27
N ALA A 48 4.01 3.41 -6.04
CA ALA A 48 4.11 3.09 -7.46
C ALA A 48 4.87 4.18 -8.23
N MET A 49 4.64 5.45 -7.91
CA MET A 49 5.38 6.54 -8.52
C MET A 49 6.87 6.51 -8.16
N LEU A 50 7.22 6.13 -6.93
CA LEU A 50 8.62 5.95 -6.55
C LEU A 50 9.28 4.83 -7.36
N ASP A 51 8.59 3.69 -7.54
CA ASP A 51 9.10 2.58 -8.34
C ASP A 51 9.29 3.01 -9.79
N LEU A 52 8.38 3.84 -10.32
CA LEU A 52 8.52 4.40 -11.66
C LEU A 52 9.73 5.32 -11.76
N CYS A 53 9.94 6.19 -10.77
CA CYS A 53 11.12 7.06 -10.72
C CYS A 53 12.43 6.25 -10.70
N ASP A 54 12.48 5.21 -9.86
CA ASP A 54 13.67 4.35 -9.77
C ASP A 54 13.96 3.65 -11.08
N ALA A 55 12.93 3.10 -11.73
CA ALA A 55 13.09 2.43 -13.01
C ALA A 55 13.56 3.41 -14.10
N THR A 56 13.02 4.62 -14.10
CA THR A 56 13.40 5.66 -15.06
C THR A 56 14.86 6.07 -14.88
N GLU A 57 15.28 6.30 -13.63
CA GLU A 57 16.66 6.69 -13.32
C GLU A 57 17.66 5.58 -13.67
N ALA A 58 17.29 4.32 -13.40
CA ALA A 58 18.16 3.17 -13.65
C ALA A 58 18.11 2.69 -15.10
N GLY A 59 17.16 3.16 -15.89
CA GLY A 59 16.96 2.67 -17.27
C GLY A 59 16.46 1.23 -17.32
N THR A 60 15.73 0.80 -16.29
CA THR A 60 15.18 -0.56 -16.20
C THR A 60 13.70 -0.57 -16.53
N VAL A 61 13.16 -1.79 -16.76
CA VAL A 61 11.74 -1.99 -17.03
C VAL A 61 10.98 -2.02 -15.71
N LEU A 62 9.87 -1.29 -15.63
CA LEU A 62 8.92 -1.39 -14.55
C LEU A 62 7.85 -2.42 -14.91
N ASP A 63 7.75 -3.50 -14.12
CA ASP A 63 6.72 -4.51 -14.30
C ASP A 63 5.61 -4.29 -13.26
N PRO A 64 4.41 -3.86 -13.68
CA PRO A 64 3.29 -3.66 -12.74
C PRO A 64 2.86 -4.94 -12.03
N ALA A 65 3.15 -6.11 -12.57
CA ALA A 65 2.81 -7.39 -11.95
C ALA A 65 3.76 -7.76 -10.81
N GLN A 66 4.91 -7.10 -10.71
CA GLN A 66 5.92 -7.37 -9.69
C GLN A 66 6.33 -6.09 -8.96
N PRO A 67 5.45 -5.53 -8.14
CA PRO A 67 5.74 -4.31 -7.40
C PRO A 67 6.86 -4.55 -6.38
N LYS A 68 7.74 -3.56 -6.22
CA LYS A 68 8.85 -3.61 -5.26
C LYS A 68 8.44 -3.06 -3.89
N ARG A 69 7.64 -2.00 -3.89
CA ARG A 69 7.16 -1.36 -2.66
C ARG A 69 5.73 -1.74 -2.40
N ARG A 70 5.37 -1.86 -1.12
CA ARG A 70 4.04 -2.33 -0.72
C ARG A 70 3.49 -1.58 0.47
N VAL A 71 2.17 -1.71 0.66
CA VAL A 71 1.43 -1.18 1.81
C VAL A 71 0.81 -2.35 2.56
N VAL A 72 0.91 -2.33 3.88
CA VAL A 72 0.21 -3.27 4.75
C VAL A 72 -0.83 -2.49 5.54
N GLY A 73 -2.10 -2.84 5.36
CA GLY A 73 -3.21 -2.26 6.11
C GLY A 73 -3.71 -3.24 7.18
N VAL A 74 -3.87 -2.76 8.40
CA VAL A 74 -4.34 -3.59 9.51
C VAL A 74 -5.60 -2.96 10.11
N ASP A 75 -6.65 -3.76 10.26
CA ASP A 75 -7.90 -3.32 10.87
C ASP A 75 -8.56 -4.46 11.64
N ILE A 76 -9.27 -4.12 12.72
CA ILE A 76 -10.02 -5.10 13.49
C ILE A 76 -11.26 -5.59 12.74
N ASP A 77 -11.78 -4.78 11.83
CA ASP A 77 -12.98 -5.12 11.04
C ASP A 77 -12.85 -4.54 9.63
N ILE A 78 -12.54 -5.38 8.68
CA ILE A 78 -12.49 -5.00 7.27
C ILE A 78 -13.83 -5.40 6.64
N ARG A 79 -14.66 -4.39 6.33
CA ARG A 79 -15.97 -4.63 5.73
C ARG A 79 -15.82 -5.38 4.40
N PRO A 80 -16.60 -6.45 4.16
CA PRO A 80 -16.45 -7.27 2.95
C PRO A 80 -16.55 -6.48 1.64
N HIS A 81 -17.46 -5.51 1.55
CA HIS A 81 -17.60 -4.70 0.34
C HIS A 81 -16.39 -3.77 0.12
N ASN A 82 -15.79 -3.26 1.18
CA ASN A 82 -14.58 -2.45 1.09
C ASN A 82 -13.38 -3.32 0.71
N ARG A 83 -13.25 -4.50 1.31
CA ARG A 83 -12.20 -5.46 0.95
C ARG A 83 -12.30 -5.83 -0.53
N ALA A 84 -13.48 -6.17 -1.00
CA ALA A 84 -13.69 -6.53 -2.41
C ALA A 84 -13.31 -5.39 -3.36
N ALA A 85 -13.69 -4.15 -3.01
CA ALA A 85 -13.37 -2.99 -3.83
C ALA A 85 -11.86 -2.71 -3.87
N ILE A 86 -11.17 -2.87 -2.75
CA ILE A 86 -9.73 -2.69 -2.69
C ILE A 86 -9.01 -3.78 -3.48
N GLU A 87 -9.42 -5.04 -3.30
CA GLU A 87 -8.83 -6.17 -4.02
C GLU A 87 -9.04 -6.09 -5.53
N ALA A 88 -10.13 -5.48 -5.97
CA ALA A 88 -10.41 -5.26 -7.40
C ALA A 88 -9.68 -4.04 -7.98
N HIS A 89 -9.08 -3.21 -7.14
CA HIS A 89 -8.41 -2.00 -7.60
C HIS A 89 -7.07 -2.33 -8.30
N PRO A 90 -6.70 -1.58 -9.35
CA PRO A 90 -5.41 -1.80 -10.05
C PRO A 90 -4.18 -1.75 -9.15
N MET A 91 -4.24 -1.06 -8.01
CA MET A 91 -3.14 -0.98 -7.04
C MET A 91 -3.11 -2.14 -6.04
N ALA A 92 -4.05 -3.08 -6.11
CA ALA A 92 -4.22 -4.14 -5.11
C ALA A 92 -2.98 -5.03 -4.92
N LYS A 93 -2.18 -5.21 -5.95
CA LYS A 93 -0.95 -6.02 -5.85
C LYS A 93 0.07 -5.46 -4.88
N ARG A 94 0.00 -4.16 -4.59
CA ARG A 94 0.86 -3.48 -3.61
C ARG A 94 0.31 -3.51 -2.20
N ILE A 95 -0.91 -4.01 -2.02
CA ILE A 95 -1.66 -3.89 -0.77
C ILE A 95 -1.89 -5.25 -0.15
N THR A 96 -1.49 -5.41 1.11
CA THR A 96 -1.81 -6.57 1.94
C THR A 96 -2.73 -6.09 3.06
N MET A 97 -3.87 -6.74 3.21
CA MET A 97 -4.83 -6.40 4.27
C MET A 97 -4.85 -7.51 5.32
N ILE A 98 -4.74 -7.10 6.58
CA ILE A 98 -4.77 -8.00 7.72
C ILE A 98 -5.93 -7.60 8.62
N GLN A 99 -6.82 -8.55 8.92
CA GLN A 99 -7.89 -8.35 9.88
C GLN A 99 -7.56 -9.06 11.19
N GLY A 100 -7.63 -8.32 12.30
CA GLY A 100 -7.38 -8.90 13.61
C GLY A 100 -7.68 -7.93 14.74
N SER A 101 -7.94 -8.47 15.93
CA SER A 101 -8.27 -7.68 17.12
C SER A 101 -7.05 -7.04 17.78
N SER A 102 -5.85 -7.49 17.42
CA SER A 102 -4.60 -6.89 17.87
C SER A 102 -3.54 -7.11 16.80
N ILE A 103 -2.61 -6.17 16.70
CA ILE A 103 -1.46 -6.32 15.83
C ILE A 103 -0.44 -7.19 16.56
N ASP A 104 -0.16 -8.38 16.02
CA ASP A 104 0.93 -9.20 16.50
C ASP A 104 2.22 -8.74 15.82
N PRO A 105 3.18 -8.16 16.55
CA PRO A 105 4.42 -7.68 15.95
C PRO A 105 5.19 -8.77 15.19
N ALA A 106 5.09 -10.02 15.63
CA ALA A 106 5.78 -11.14 14.96
C ALA A 106 5.17 -11.40 13.58
N ILE A 107 3.83 -11.35 13.47
CA ILE A 107 3.14 -11.53 12.18
C ILE A 107 3.48 -10.38 11.23
N VAL A 108 3.46 -9.15 11.73
CA VAL A 108 3.82 -7.98 10.91
C VAL A 108 5.27 -8.09 10.44
N ALA A 109 6.19 -8.45 11.32
CA ALA A 109 7.60 -8.61 10.97
C ALA A 109 7.80 -9.71 9.91
N GLU A 110 7.08 -10.82 10.04
CA GLU A 110 7.14 -11.91 9.06
C GLU A 110 6.65 -11.46 7.69
N LEU A 111 5.54 -10.73 7.65
CA LEU A 111 4.99 -10.20 6.39
C LEU A 111 5.94 -9.18 5.75
N LEU A 112 6.58 -8.32 6.54
CA LEU A 112 7.53 -7.34 6.05
C LEU A 112 8.79 -7.99 5.49
N ALA A 113 9.19 -9.12 6.04
CA ALA A 113 10.35 -9.88 5.58
C ALA A 113 10.06 -10.70 4.31
N ARG A 114 8.80 -10.95 3.97
CA ARG A 114 8.41 -11.75 2.82
C ARG A 114 8.59 -10.98 1.52
N PRO A 115 9.34 -11.51 0.53
CA PRO A 115 9.44 -10.88 -0.78
C PRO A 115 8.07 -10.86 -1.49
N LEU A 116 7.72 -9.75 -2.15
CA LEU A 116 6.48 -9.66 -2.91
C LEU A 116 6.40 -10.69 -4.04
N ALA A 117 7.53 -10.98 -4.69
CA ALA A 117 7.59 -11.97 -5.77
C ALA A 117 7.23 -13.38 -5.29
N ALA A 118 7.53 -13.73 -4.02
CA ALA A 118 7.20 -15.04 -3.47
C ALA A 118 5.68 -15.23 -3.28
N GLU A 119 4.93 -14.17 -3.07
CA GLU A 119 3.48 -14.23 -2.94
C GLU A 119 2.78 -14.52 -4.26
N SER A 120 3.36 -14.09 -5.37
CA SER A 120 2.78 -14.31 -6.69
C SER A 120 3.01 -15.72 -7.21
N ASP A 121 3.93 -16.49 -6.63
CA ASP A 121 4.25 -17.85 -7.02
C ASP A 121 3.45 -18.90 -6.26
N SER A 122 2.67 -18.49 -5.29
CA SER A 122 1.86 -19.42 -4.47
C SER A 122 0.34 -19.37 -4.84
#